data_4b16587f66be23686caeafea00cdc767
#
_entry.id   4b16587f66be23686caeafea00cdc767
#
_cell.length_a   1.000
_cell.length_b   1.000
_cell.length_c   1.000
_cell.angle_alpha   90.00
_cell.angle_beta   90.00
_cell.angle_gamma   90.00
#
_symmetry.space_group_name_H-M   'P 1'
#
loop_
_entity.id
_entity.type
_entity.pdbx_description
1 polymer ?
#
loop_
_entity_poly.entity_id
_entity_poly.type
_entity_poly.pdbx_seq_one_letter_code
_entity_poly.pdbx_strand_id
1 'polypeptide(L)'
;MRGHAREWHVDPQCVGIMGSSAGGHLASTIATHAPADARPDFQILFYPVISMQPGVTHQGSHDNLLGVGASEALETLCSNEQQVSPQTPQAFIVLSDDDHVVPPINGINYYAALNAHHVPAVLHVYPTGDHGWGLRTSFAWHTEMLMELKAWLLHNK
;
A
#
# COMPACT_ATOMS: atom_id res chain seq x y z
N MET A 1 -14.26 -13.32 3.04
CA MET A 1 -13.23 -14.29 3.50
C MET A 1 -13.50 -14.72 4.95
N ARG A 2 -13.46 -13.84 5.95
CA ARG A 2 -13.61 -14.24 7.38
C ARG A 2 -14.88 -15.06 7.65
N GLY A 3 -16.04 -14.67 7.07
CA GLY A 3 -17.31 -15.41 7.24
C GLY A 3 -17.33 -16.83 6.66
N HIS A 4 -16.38 -17.17 5.77
CA HIS A 4 -16.22 -18.50 5.16
C HIS A 4 -14.89 -19.17 5.54
N ALA A 5 -14.22 -18.66 6.58
CA ALA A 5 -12.88 -19.12 6.97
C ALA A 5 -12.81 -20.63 7.23
N ARG A 6 -13.84 -21.17 7.88
CA ARG A 6 -13.94 -22.60 8.19
C ARG A 6 -14.14 -23.45 6.92
N GLU A 7 -14.96 -22.98 6.02
CA GLU A 7 -15.23 -23.65 4.71
C GLU A 7 -13.99 -23.65 3.82
N TRP A 8 -13.24 -22.54 3.81
CA TRP A 8 -12.08 -22.37 2.94
C TRP A 8 -10.76 -22.74 3.59
N HIS A 9 -10.80 -23.24 4.83
CA HIS A 9 -9.62 -23.63 5.60
C HIS A 9 -8.57 -22.51 5.69
N VAL A 10 -9.02 -21.26 5.88
CA VAL A 10 -8.15 -20.08 6.06
C VAL A 10 -8.24 -19.57 7.50
N ASP A 11 -7.15 -18.95 7.96
CA ASP A 11 -7.15 -18.30 9.27
C ASP A 11 -7.90 -16.96 9.18
N PRO A 12 -9.00 -16.77 9.92
CA PRO A 12 -9.73 -15.51 9.90
C PRO A 12 -8.97 -14.34 10.55
N GLN A 13 -7.88 -14.59 11.27
CA GLN A 13 -7.01 -13.59 11.87
C GLN A 13 -5.75 -13.30 11.05
N CYS A 14 -5.64 -13.90 9.86
CA CYS A 14 -4.51 -13.71 8.95
C CYS A 14 -5.02 -13.43 7.51
N VAL A 15 -5.84 -12.38 7.36
CA VAL A 15 -6.42 -11.96 6.08
C VAL A 15 -5.80 -10.63 5.66
N GLY A 16 -4.91 -10.68 4.69
CA GLY A 16 -4.25 -9.50 4.14
C GLY A 16 -4.94 -8.92 2.91
N ILE A 17 -4.55 -7.69 2.58
CA ILE A 17 -4.87 -7.03 1.31
C ILE A 17 -3.58 -6.72 0.56
N MET A 18 -3.61 -6.88 -0.75
CA MET A 18 -2.47 -6.56 -1.62
C MET A 18 -2.93 -5.66 -2.76
N GLY A 19 -2.13 -4.66 -3.09
CA GLY A 19 -2.38 -3.77 -4.21
C GLY A 19 -1.13 -3.18 -4.82
N SER A 20 -1.19 -2.85 -6.10
CA SER A 20 -0.11 -2.22 -6.85
C SER A 20 -0.62 -0.95 -7.53
N SER A 21 0.21 0.09 -7.63
CA SER A 21 -0.14 1.33 -8.32
C SER A 21 -1.43 1.95 -7.77
N ALA A 22 -2.42 2.25 -8.60
CA ALA A 22 -3.75 2.67 -8.17
C ALA A 22 -4.47 1.62 -7.28
N GLY A 23 -4.21 0.32 -7.50
CA GLY A 23 -4.68 -0.75 -6.60
C GLY A 23 -4.03 -0.69 -5.22
N GLY A 24 -2.82 -0.14 -5.11
CA GLY A 24 -2.17 0.20 -3.83
C GLY A 24 -2.93 1.29 -3.08
N HIS A 25 -3.47 2.28 -3.79
CA HIS A 25 -4.36 3.27 -3.19
C HIS A 25 -5.61 2.62 -2.61
N LEU A 26 -6.30 1.79 -3.39
CA LEU A 26 -7.49 1.06 -2.90
C LEU A 26 -7.16 0.19 -1.68
N ALA A 27 -6.04 -0.53 -1.71
CA ALA A 27 -5.62 -1.39 -0.60
C ALA A 27 -5.34 -0.57 0.67
N SER A 28 -4.60 0.54 0.56
CA SER A 28 -4.30 1.42 1.69
C SER A 28 -5.55 2.19 2.18
N THR A 29 -6.50 2.51 1.29
CA THR A 29 -7.79 3.09 1.69
C THR A 29 -8.59 2.11 2.55
N ILE A 30 -8.67 0.84 2.15
CA ILE A 30 -9.32 -0.17 2.98
C ILE A 30 -8.59 -0.34 4.32
N ALA A 31 -7.26 -0.32 4.31
CA ALA A 31 -6.45 -0.44 5.53
C ALA A 31 -6.68 0.72 6.52
N THR A 32 -6.88 1.94 6.03
CA THR A 32 -7.03 3.14 6.87
C THR A 32 -8.49 3.46 7.23
N HIS A 33 -9.45 3.20 6.35
CA HIS A 33 -10.84 3.65 6.51
C HIS A 33 -11.83 2.54 6.88
N ALA A 34 -11.50 1.26 6.64
CA ALA A 34 -12.46 0.20 6.90
C ALA A 34 -12.77 0.06 8.41
N PRO A 35 -14.02 -0.26 8.77
CA PRO A 35 -14.37 -0.58 10.14
C PRO A 35 -13.61 -1.83 10.61
N ALA A 36 -13.49 -2.02 11.92
CA ALA A 36 -12.62 -3.03 12.52
C ALA A 36 -12.92 -4.47 12.05
N ASP A 37 -14.18 -4.79 11.79
CA ASP A 37 -14.62 -6.12 11.32
C ASP A 37 -14.29 -6.40 9.85
N ALA A 38 -14.11 -5.35 9.04
CA ALA A 38 -13.75 -5.43 7.62
C ALA A 38 -12.27 -5.12 7.35
N ARG A 39 -11.55 -4.57 8.35
CA ARG A 39 -10.15 -4.17 8.19
C ARG A 39 -9.26 -5.42 8.00
N PRO A 40 -8.32 -5.40 7.04
CA PRO A 40 -7.33 -6.47 6.89
C PRO A 40 -6.38 -6.54 8.10
N ASP A 41 -5.72 -7.68 8.29
CA ASP A 41 -4.72 -7.86 9.36
C ASP A 41 -3.34 -7.35 8.94
N PHE A 42 -3.09 -7.27 7.62
CA PHE A 42 -1.87 -6.70 7.03
C PHE A 42 -2.12 -6.20 5.60
N GLN A 43 -1.19 -5.38 5.10
CA GLN A 43 -1.23 -4.85 3.74
C GLN A 43 0.12 -5.02 3.03
N ILE A 44 0.07 -5.33 1.73
CA ILE A 44 1.22 -5.47 0.84
C ILE A 44 1.04 -4.50 -0.32
N LEU A 45 1.96 -3.55 -0.46
CA LEU A 45 1.83 -2.43 -1.37
C LEU A 45 3.02 -2.37 -2.33
N PHE A 46 2.76 -2.49 -3.62
CA PHE A 46 3.75 -2.40 -4.68
C PHE A 46 3.64 -1.05 -5.37
N TYR A 47 4.69 -0.23 -5.33
CA TYR A 47 4.75 1.11 -5.93
C TYR A 47 3.40 1.84 -5.85
N PRO A 48 2.82 1.97 -4.63
CA PRO A 48 1.44 2.39 -4.47
C PRO A 48 1.26 3.87 -4.77
N VAL A 49 0.15 4.23 -5.41
CA VAL A 49 -0.44 5.56 -5.21
C VAL A 49 -0.96 5.62 -3.79
N ILE A 50 -0.67 6.70 -3.08
CA ILE A 50 -1.07 6.91 -1.67
C ILE A 50 -1.73 8.27 -1.49
N SER A 51 -1.03 9.32 -1.92
CA SER A 51 -1.44 10.70 -1.74
C SER A 51 -2.31 11.17 -2.90
N MET A 52 -3.31 11.98 -2.57
CA MET A 52 -4.08 12.77 -3.55
C MET A 52 -3.69 14.26 -3.50
N GLN A 53 -2.63 14.60 -2.75
CA GLN A 53 -2.17 15.98 -2.64
C GLN A 53 -1.46 16.45 -3.92
N PRO A 54 -1.70 17.69 -4.37
CA PRO A 54 -1.00 18.29 -5.50
C PRO A 54 0.54 18.20 -5.35
N GLY A 55 1.23 17.84 -6.43
CA GLY A 55 2.69 17.71 -6.45
C GLY A 55 3.25 16.42 -5.88
N VAL A 56 2.43 15.58 -5.26
CA VAL A 56 2.79 14.26 -4.73
C VAL A 56 2.05 13.15 -5.47
N THR A 57 0.78 13.37 -5.78
CA THR A 57 -0.10 12.39 -6.39
C THR A 57 0.34 11.96 -7.80
N HIS A 58 -0.07 10.76 -8.21
CA HIS A 58 -0.15 10.42 -9.63
C HIS A 58 -1.42 11.07 -10.21
N GLN A 59 -1.26 12.11 -11.02
CA GLN A 59 -2.37 12.95 -11.48
C GLN A 59 -3.50 12.17 -12.16
N GLY A 60 -3.17 11.16 -12.97
CA GLY A 60 -4.18 10.32 -13.62
C GLY A 60 -5.04 9.52 -12.62
N SER A 61 -4.46 9.06 -11.52
CA SER A 61 -5.21 8.39 -10.45
C SER A 61 -6.09 9.37 -9.68
N HIS A 62 -5.58 10.56 -9.40
CA HIS A 62 -6.32 11.64 -8.76
C HIS A 62 -7.57 12.01 -9.57
N ASP A 63 -7.40 12.34 -10.86
CA ASP A 63 -8.48 12.81 -11.71
C ASP A 63 -9.54 11.72 -11.96
N ASN A 64 -9.12 10.46 -12.06
CA ASN A 64 -10.05 9.33 -12.20
C ASN A 64 -10.85 9.04 -10.93
N LEU A 65 -10.27 9.28 -9.76
CA LEU A 65 -10.92 8.99 -8.47
C LEU A 65 -11.77 10.16 -7.99
N LEU A 66 -11.22 11.37 -8.03
CA LEU A 66 -11.81 12.55 -7.40
C LEU A 66 -12.45 13.52 -8.41
N GLY A 67 -12.04 13.43 -9.67
CA GLY A 67 -12.37 14.41 -10.70
C GLY A 67 -11.40 15.58 -10.76
N VAL A 68 -11.37 16.25 -11.89
CA VAL A 68 -10.58 17.47 -12.09
C VAL A 68 -11.14 18.58 -11.21
N GLY A 69 -10.29 19.24 -10.43
CA GLY A 69 -10.69 20.33 -9.53
C GLY A 69 -11.37 19.86 -8.25
N ALA A 70 -11.02 18.68 -7.76
CA ALA A 70 -11.44 18.20 -6.46
C ALA A 70 -11.14 19.22 -5.34
N SER A 71 -11.91 19.20 -4.28
CA SER A 71 -11.68 20.08 -3.14
C SER A 71 -10.51 19.56 -2.30
N GLU A 72 -9.77 20.48 -1.66
CA GLU A 72 -8.70 20.17 -0.72
C GLU A 72 -9.16 19.19 0.38
N ALA A 73 -10.40 19.34 0.86
CA ALA A 73 -10.97 18.43 1.86
C ALA A 73 -11.10 16.99 1.33
N LEU A 74 -11.46 16.82 0.06
CA LEU A 74 -11.58 15.50 -0.56
C LEU A 74 -10.18 14.91 -0.86
N GLU A 75 -9.25 15.73 -1.33
CA GLU A 75 -7.86 15.33 -1.51
C GLU A 75 -7.22 14.87 -0.19
N THR A 76 -7.44 15.62 0.89
CA THR A 76 -6.98 15.26 2.24
C THR A 76 -7.61 13.95 2.71
N LEU A 77 -8.92 13.78 2.56
CA LEU A 77 -9.62 12.57 2.95
C LEU A 77 -9.11 11.33 2.21
N CYS A 78 -8.77 11.48 0.93
CA CYS A 78 -8.28 10.39 0.09
C CYS A 78 -6.75 10.26 0.07
N SER A 79 -6.02 11.08 0.81
CA SER A 79 -4.58 10.96 1.02
C SER A 79 -4.32 10.02 2.20
N ASN A 80 -4.04 8.75 1.90
CA ASN A 80 -4.02 7.69 2.90
C ASN A 80 -2.90 7.85 3.95
N GLU A 81 -1.81 8.55 3.62
CA GLU A 81 -0.76 8.91 4.59
C GLU A 81 -1.29 9.84 5.70
N GLN A 82 -2.34 10.59 5.44
CA GLN A 82 -3.00 11.48 6.40
C GLN A 82 -4.10 10.78 7.21
N GLN A 83 -4.45 9.56 6.84
CA GLN A 83 -5.52 8.75 7.46
C GLN A 83 -4.98 7.61 8.34
N VAL A 84 -3.66 7.51 8.47
CA VAL A 84 -3.01 6.51 9.32
C VAL A 84 -3.39 6.73 10.78
N SER A 85 -3.67 5.66 11.47
CA SER A 85 -3.96 5.64 12.91
C SER A 85 -3.29 4.44 13.58
N PRO A 86 -3.23 4.37 14.91
CA PRO A 86 -2.70 3.19 15.61
C PRO A 86 -3.44 1.88 15.29
N GLN A 87 -4.62 1.95 14.67
CA GLN A 87 -5.40 0.78 14.25
C GLN A 87 -5.13 0.38 12.79
N THR A 88 -4.36 1.15 12.05
CA THR A 88 -3.94 0.81 10.69
C THR A 88 -3.10 -0.46 10.72
N PRO A 89 -3.37 -1.47 9.87
CA PRO A 89 -2.62 -2.72 9.89
C PRO A 89 -1.19 -2.54 9.40
N GLN A 90 -0.31 -3.43 9.87
CA GLN A 90 1.08 -3.49 9.46
C GLN A 90 1.25 -3.57 7.93
N ALA A 91 2.37 -3.07 7.43
CA ALA A 91 2.58 -2.92 6.00
C ALA A 91 3.93 -3.48 5.50
N PHE A 92 3.88 -4.10 4.32
CA PHE A 92 5.05 -4.36 3.47
C PHE A 92 4.96 -3.48 2.24
N ILE A 93 5.94 -2.59 2.03
CA ILE A 93 5.93 -1.59 0.96
C ILE A 93 7.19 -1.77 0.11
N VAL A 94 7.02 -1.86 -1.21
CA VAL A 94 8.13 -1.96 -2.17
C VAL A 94 7.98 -0.96 -3.30
N LEU A 95 9.08 -0.29 -3.64
CA LEU A 95 9.15 0.77 -4.65
C LEU A 95 10.38 0.60 -5.52
N SER A 96 10.40 1.29 -6.67
CA SER A 96 11.62 1.62 -7.41
C SER A 96 11.94 3.10 -7.25
N ASP A 97 13.22 3.44 -7.05
CA ASP A 97 13.67 4.83 -6.90
C ASP A 97 13.50 5.63 -8.22
N ASP A 98 13.61 4.94 -9.34
CA ASP A 98 13.48 5.44 -10.70
C ASP A 98 12.05 5.41 -11.25
N ASP A 99 11.01 5.28 -10.40
CA ASP A 99 9.61 5.25 -10.85
C ASP A 99 9.17 6.63 -11.38
N HIS A 100 8.96 6.70 -12.71
CA HIS A 100 8.57 7.92 -13.43
C HIS A 100 7.05 8.10 -13.54
N VAL A 101 6.26 7.13 -13.07
CA VAL A 101 4.78 7.15 -13.14
C VAL A 101 4.18 7.53 -11.81
N VAL A 102 4.52 6.80 -10.76
CA VAL A 102 4.07 7.10 -9.39
C VAL A 102 5.29 7.53 -8.56
N PRO A 103 5.39 8.81 -8.20
CA PRO A 103 6.55 9.29 -7.44
C PRO A 103 6.79 8.44 -6.18
N PRO A 104 8.01 7.93 -5.96
CA PRO A 104 8.36 7.08 -4.81
C PRO A 104 8.00 7.68 -3.45
N ILE A 105 7.93 9.01 -3.39
CA ILE A 105 7.54 9.74 -2.18
C ILE A 105 6.16 9.33 -1.65
N ASN A 106 5.26 8.78 -2.49
CA ASN A 106 3.97 8.24 -2.05
C ASN A 106 4.16 7.15 -0.98
N GLY A 107 4.93 6.12 -1.29
CA GLY A 107 5.18 5.02 -0.35
C GLY A 107 6.08 5.44 0.81
N ILE A 108 7.04 6.37 0.59
CA ILE A 108 7.92 6.92 1.63
C ILE A 108 7.09 7.67 2.67
N ASN A 109 6.18 8.56 2.25
CA ASN A 109 5.31 9.31 3.16
C ASN A 109 4.36 8.38 3.93
N TYR A 110 3.85 7.34 3.28
CA TYR A 110 3.00 6.37 3.95
C TYR A 110 3.76 5.58 5.02
N TYR A 111 4.96 5.11 4.70
CA TYR A 111 5.85 4.48 5.68
C TYR A 111 6.14 5.40 6.87
N ALA A 112 6.47 6.68 6.60
CA ALA A 112 6.73 7.66 7.66
C ALA A 112 5.51 7.88 8.56
N ALA A 113 4.30 7.94 7.97
CA ALA A 113 3.05 8.05 8.72
C ALA A 113 2.78 6.81 9.58
N LEU A 114 2.96 5.60 9.03
CA LEU A 114 2.84 4.35 9.80
C LEU A 114 3.80 4.33 10.99
N ASN A 115 5.06 4.69 10.77
CA ASN A 115 6.07 4.76 11.83
C ASN A 115 5.71 5.79 12.92
N ALA A 116 5.23 6.97 12.54
CA ALA A 116 4.78 8.01 13.47
C ALA A 116 3.62 7.56 14.36
N HIS A 117 2.79 6.64 13.87
CA HIS A 117 1.68 6.04 14.62
C HIS A 117 2.04 4.70 15.28
N HIS A 118 3.32 4.32 15.31
CA HIS A 118 3.84 3.07 15.88
C HIS A 118 3.25 1.81 15.23
N VAL A 119 2.84 1.91 13.97
CA VAL A 119 2.38 0.77 13.17
C VAL A 119 3.59 0.08 12.54
N PRO A 120 3.81 -1.22 12.76
CA PRO A 120 4.94 -1.94 12.16
C PRO A 120 4.87 -1.88 10.62
N ALA A 121 5.98 -1.48 10.01
CA ALA A 121 6.07 -1.43 8.55
C ALA A 121 7.50 -1.68 8.08
N VAL A 122 7.64 -2.26 6.89
CA VAL A 122 8.91 -2.32 6.16
C VAL A 122 8.78 -1.59 4.84
N LEU A 123 9.85 -0.94 4.43
CA LEU A 123 9.95 -0.25 3.15
C LEU A 123 11.23 -0.69 2.44
N HIS A 124 11.08 -1.27 1.25
CA HIS A 124 12.18 -1.58 0.34
C HIS A 124 12.12 -0.66 -0.87
N VAL A 125 13.22 0.05 -1.11
CA VAL A 125 13.38 0.91 -2.28
C VAL A 125 14.48 0.34 -3.15
N TYR A 126 14.13 -0.18 -4.31
CA TYR A 126 15.09 -0.71 -5.26
C TYR A 126 15.59 0.40 -6.19
N PRO A 127 16.88 0.42 -6.54
CA PRO A 127 17.45 1.54 -7.30
C PRO A 127 16.89 1.65 -8.72
N THR A 128 16.39 0.55 -9.29
CA THR A 128 15.87 0.50 -10.67
C THR A 128 14.68 -0.43 -10.77
N GLY A 129 13.83 -0.19 -11.76
CA GLY A 129 12.65 -1.01 -12.05
C GLY A 129 11.52 -0.22 -12.68
N ASP A 130 11.59 1.10 -12.61
CA ASP A 130 10.51 1.98 -13.05
C ASP A 130 9.16 1.54 -12.43
N HIS A 131 8.09 1.56 -13.17
CA HIS A 131 6.74 1.27 -12.70
C HIS A 131 6.19 -0.05 -13.27
N GLY A 132 5.28 -0.68 -12.54
CA GLY A 132 4.45 -1.75 -13.10
C GLY A 132 5.09 -3.13 -13.16
N TRP A 133 6.21 -3.36 -12.47
CA TRP A 133 6.90 -4.66 -12.50
C TRP A 133 6.16 -5.77 -11.75
N GLY A 134 5.43 -5.47 -10.67
CA GLY A 134 4.65 -6.44 -9.89
C GLY A 134 5.47 -7.68 -9.49
N LEU A 135 4.97 -8.85 -9.88
CA LEU A 135 5.65 -10.14 -9.66
C LEU A 135 6.35 -10.67 -10.93
N ARG A 136 6.68 -9.81 -11.89
CA ARG A 136 7.31 -10.23 -13.14
C ARG A 136 8.74 -10.66 -12.93
N THR A 137 9.12 -11.78 -13.51
CA THR A 137 10.49 -12.31 -13.47
C THR A 137 11.50 -11.44 -14.23
N SER A 138 11.03 -10.52 -15.06
CA SER A 138 11.86 -9.52 -15.75
C SER A 138 12.29 -8.35 -14.85
N PHE A 139 11.73 -8.21 -13.67
CA PHE A 139 12.18 -7.22 -12.68
C PHE A 139 13.56 -7.63 -12.15
N ALA A 140 14.55 -6.75 -12.25
CA ALA A 140 15.93 -7.07 -11.91
C ALA A 140 16.12 -7.56 -10.46
N TRP A 141 15.27 -7.09 -9.55
CA TRP A 141 15.29 -7.41 -8.11
C TRP A 141 14.20 -8.39 -7.70
N HIS A 142 13.65 -9.13 -8.66
CA HIS A 142 12.52 -10.05 -8.44
C HIS A 142 12.80 -11.09 -7.35
N THR A 143 13.98 -11.70 -7.37
CA THR A 143 14.35 -12.75 -6.40
C THR A 143 14.48 -12.19 -4.99
N GLU A 144 15.17 -11.07 -4.83
CA GLU A 144 15.38 -10.38 -3.56
C GLU A 144 14.05 -9.95 -2.99
N MET A 145 13.21 -9.29 -3.78
CA MET A 145 11.88 -8.83 -3.39
C MET A 145 11.00 -9.99 -2.90
N LEU A 146 10.99 -11.13 -3.60
CA LEU A 146 10.21 -12.30 -3.18
C LEU A 146 10.75 -12.94 -1.89
N MET A 147 12.06 -12.95 -1.72
CA MET A 147 12.69 -13.45 -0.48
C MET A 147 12.30 -12.57 0.71
N GLU A 148 12.36 -11.25 0.55
CA GLU A 148 11.96 -10.27 1.57
C GLU A 148 10.46 -10.39 1.91
N LEU A 149 9.60 -10.44 0.91
CA LEU A 149 8.17 -10.62 1.10
C LEU A 149 7.85 -11.94 1.82
N LYS A 150 8.50 -13.04 1.41
CA LYS A 150 8.33 -14.35 2.04
C LYS A 150 8.79 -14.32 3.50
N ALA A 151 9.95 -13.74 3.77
CA ALA A 151 10.47 -13.61 5.13
C ALA A 151 9.50 -12.80 5.99
N TRP A 152 9.03 -11.66 5.49
CA TRP A 152 8.07 -10.81 6.19
C TRP A 152 6.77 -11.55 6.52
N LEU A 153 6.18 -12.26 5.54
CA LEU A 153 4.96 -13.05 5.74
C LEU A 153 5.14 -14.17 6.78
N LEU A 154 6.32 -14.77 6.87
CA LEU A 154 6.60 -15.83 7.85
C LEU A 154 6.75 -15.29 9.28
N HIS A 155 7.22 -14.07 9.45
CA HIS A 155 7.39 -13.42 10.76
C HIS A 155 6.12 -12.75 11.29
N ASN A 156 5.12 -12.53 10.43
CA ASN A 156 3.90 -11.80 10.76
C ASN A 156 2.63 -12.70 10.74
N LYS A 157 2.83 -13.96 11.08
CA LYS A 157 1.73 -14.93 11.27
C LYS A 157 1.15 -14.83 12.67
#